data_a38317365267cf3774e5dc71f99b14e2
#
_entry.id   a38317365267cf3774e5dc71f99b14e2
#
_cell.length_a   1.000
_cell.length_b   1.000
_cell.length_c   1.000
_cell.angle_alpha   90.00
_cell.angle_beta   90.00
_cell.angle_gamma   90.00
#
_symmetry.space_group_name_H-M   'P 1'
#
loop_
_entity.id
_entity.type
_entity.pdbx_description
1 polymer ?
#
loop_
_entity_poly.entity_id
_entity_poly.type
_entity_poly.pdbx_seq_one_letter_code
_entity_poly.pdbx_strand_id
1 'polypeptide(L)'
;LNATLSKNILAWYDNSKRILPWRVSKKSPKKLYYRLLSEFMLQQTQVKTVIPYFNKFTSKYKTLKSLSKINESQILKLWEGLGYYRRAKNLLASVKLLVKVYNSKLPNNLKDLKKLPGIGDYTGNALLGLVHNYPTIAIDGNVKRVFARYLNKNVSKINFEQLIDSNKKNLFI
;
A
#
# COMPACT_ATOMS: atom_id res chain seq x y z
N LEU A 1 -21.76 -0.38 -1.67
CA LEU A 1 -21.85 -0.12 -0.23
C LEU A 1 -23.06 0.77 0.05
N ASN A 2 -23.83 0.47 1.10
CA ASN A 2 -24.89 1.36 1.59
C ASN A 2 -24.26 2.73 1.95
N ALA A 3 -24.86 3.82 1.47
CA ALA A 3 -24.36 5.19 1.70
C ALA A 3 -24.17 5.50 3.20
N THR A 4 -25.04 4.96 4.05
CA THR A 4 -24.97 5.11 5.52
C THR A 4 -23.71 4.45 6.09
N LEU A 5 -23.39 3.21 5.66
CA LEU A 5 -22.19 2.50 6.13
C LEU A 5 -20.93 3.26 5.73
N SER A 6 -20.85 3.72 4.47
CA SER A 6 -19.72 4.50 3.99
C SER A 6 -19.52 5.78 4.79
N LYS A 7 -20.61 6.49 5.07
CA LYS A 7 -20.58 7.72 5.88
C LYS A 7 -20.08 7.44 7.30
N ASN A 8 -20.57 6.39 7.93
CA ASN A 8 -20.17 6.00 9.29
C ASN A 8 -18.70 5.58 9.38
N ILE A 9 -18.21 4.79 8.40
CA ILE A 9 -16.80 4.40 8.33
C ILE A 9 -15.89 5.62 8.16
N LEU A 10 -16.25 6.58 7.29
CA LEU A 10 -15.48 7.81 7.08
C LEU A 10 -15.45 8.67 8.33
N ALA A 11 -16.59 8.89 8.97
CA ALA A 11 -16.67 9.67 10.21
C ALA A 11 -15.82 9.02 11.33
N TRP A 12 -15.93 7.71 11.49
CA TRP A 12 -15.08 6.98 12.43
C TRP A 12 -13.59 7.10 12.08
N TYR A 13 -13.24 6.94 10.80
CA TYR A 13 -11.85 7.03 10.36
C TYR A 13 -11.27 8.42 10.64
N ASP A 14 -12.00 9.47 10.36
CA ASP A 14 -11.54 10.85 10.58
C ASP A 14 -11.23 11.14 12.04
N ASN A 15 -12.02 10.56 12.96
CA ASN A 15 -11.83 10.70 14.40
C ASN A 15 -10.80 9.73 15.00
N SER A 16 -10.63 8.54 14.41
CA SER A 16 -9.90 7.43 15.02
C SER A 16 -8.65 7.00 14.23
N LYS A 17 -8.35 7.65 13.11
CA LYS A 17 -7.19 7.28 12.27
C LYS A 17 -5.89 7.44 13.02
N ARG A 18 -5.06 6.39 12.97
CA ARG A 18 -3.72 6.42 13.56
C ARG A 18 -2.82 7.41 12.81
N ILE A 19 -2.01 8.15 13.55
CA ILE A 19 -0.92 8.96 12.97
C ILE A 19 0.23 8.01 12.63
N LEU A 20 0.56 7.91 11.34
CA LEU A 20 1.60 7.01 10.84
C LEU A 20 2.57 7.77 9.93
N PRO A 21 3.89 7.52 9.99
CA PRO A 21 4.89 8.31 9.28
C PRO A 21 4.76 8.25 7.75
N TRP A 22 4.13 7.21 7.21
CA TRP A 22 3.87 7.08 5.77
C TRP A 22 2.54 7.70 5.32
N ARG A 23 1.71 8.21 6.25
CA ARG A 23 0.45 8.90 5.94
C ARG A 23 0.71 10.39 5.70
N VAL A 24 1.37 10.68 4.59
CA VAL A 24 1.66 12.06 4.17
C VAL A 24 0.50 12.64 3.36
N SER A 25 0.45 13.98 3.24
CA SER A 25 -0.54 14.71 2.43
C SER A 25 -0.62 14.17 1.00
N LYS A 26 -1.83 14.24 0.41
CA LYS A 26 -2.09 13.85 -0.99
C LYS A 26 -1.20 14.56 -2.00
N LYS A 27 -0.79 15.79 -1.72
CA LYS A 27 0.08 16.62 -2.57
C LYS A 27 1.59 16.40 -2.29
N SER A 28 1.97 15.59 -1.29
CA SER A 28 3.36 15.39 -0.92
C SER A 28 4.15 14.71 -2.04
N PRO A 29 5.31 15.22 -2.44
CA PRO A 29 6.20 14.56 -3.40
C PRO A 29 6.75 13.22 -2.87
N LYS A 30 6.69 13.00 -1.56
CA LYS A 30 7.10 11.76 -0.91
C LYS A 30 6.02 10.67 -0.95
N LYS A 31 4.79 10.98 -1.38
CA LYS A 31 3.62 10.11 -1.29
C LYS A 31 3.87 8.74 -1.91
N LEU A 32 4.34 8.68 -3.16
CA LEU A 32 4.63 7.42 -3.84
C LEU A 32 5.66 6.59 -3.08
N TYR A 33 6.79 7.17 -2.74
CA TYR A 33 7.88 6.48 -2.07
C TYR A 33 7.44 5.94 -0.70
N TYR A 34 6.77 6.76 0.09
CA TYR A 34 6.34 6.39 1.43
C TYR A 34 5.26 5.31 1.42
N ARG A 35 4.31 5.38 0.48
CA ARG A 35 3.28 4.35 0.33
C ARG A 35 3.88 3.03 -0.17
N LEU A 36 4.74 3.06 -1.18
CA LEU A 36 5.40 1.87 -1.68
C LEU A 36 6.22 1.18 -0.59
N LEU A 37 7.07 1.93 0.11
CA LEU A 37 7.91 1.41 1.18
C LEU A 37 7.07 0.79 2.31
N SER A 38 6.03 1.49 2.77
CA SER A 38 5.17 0.98 3.84
C SER A 38 4.39 -0.27 3.42
N GLU A 39 3.88 -0.34 2.19
CA GLU A 39 3.15 -1.53 1.71
C GLU A 39 4.05 -2.77 1.71
N PHE A 40 5.31 -2.67 1.26
CA PHE A 40 6.25 -3.79 1.34
C PHE A 40 6.62 -4.17 2.78
N MET A 41 6.79 -3.20 3.66
CA MET A 41 7.16 -3.47 5.06
C MET A 41 6.00 -4.07 5.86
N LEU A 42 4.76 -3.67 5.57
CA LEU A 42 3.56 -4.11 6.27
C LEU A 42 3.07 -5.50 5.84
N GLN A 43 3.59 -6.08 4.74
CA GLN A 43 3.27 -7.46 4.39
C GLN A 43 3.65 -8.39 5.55
N GLN A 44 2.65 -8.97 6.22
CA GLN A 44 2.80 -9.90 7.36
C GLN A 44 3.62 -9.34 8.54
N THR A 45 3.68 -8.02 8.71
CA THR A 45 4.39 -7.38 9.83
C THR A 45 3.54 -6.31 10.48
N GLN A 46 3.54 -6.26 11.81
CA GLN A 46 2.75 -5.30 12.59
C GLN A 46 3.27 -3.87 12.43
N VAL A 47 2.35 -2.91 12.44
CA VAL A 47 2.64 -1.46 12.30
C VAL A 47 3.72 -0.97 13.27
N LYS A 48 3.62 -1.34 14.55
CA LYS A 48 4.60 -0.92 15.57
C LYS A 48 6.03 -1.35 15.26
N THR A 49 6.18 -2.55 14.67
CA THR A 49 7.48 -3.07 14.25
C THR A 49 8.01 -2.34 13.01
N VAL A 50 7.14 -1.95 12.10
CA VAL A 50 7.52 -1.28 10.84
C VAL A 50 7.99 0.16 11.06
N ILE A 51 7.41 0.91 11.99
CA ILE A 51 7.70 2.34 12.20
C ILE A 51 9.21 2.65 12.31
N PRO A 52 10.01 1.99 13.17
CA PRO A 52 11.44 2.28 13.28
C PRO A 52 12.22 1.99 12.00
N TYR A 53 11.86 0.91 11.27
CA TYR A 53 12.49 0.60 9.98
C TYR A 53 12.14 1.62 8.91
N PHE A 54 10.88 2.01 8.82
CA PHE A 54 10.44 3.04 7.90
C PHE A 54 11.21 4.34 8.11
N ASN A 55 11.35 4.78 9.35
CA ASN A 55 12.10 5.99 9.69
C ASN A 55 13.57 5.86 9.34
N LYS A 56 14.22 4.72 9.63
CA LYS A 56 15.61 4.42 9.26
C LYS A 56 15.81 4.48 7.74
N PHE A 57 14.89 3.93 6.95
CA PHE A 57 14.97 3.99 5.48
C PHE A 57 14.82 5.40 4.95
N THR A 58 13.81 6.14 5.41
CA THR A 58 13.48 7.48 4.90
C THR A 58 14.44 8.57 5.38
N SER A 59 15.12 8.38 6.50
CA SER A 59 16.22 9.25 6.93
C SER A 59 17.46 9.09 6.03
N LYS A 60 17.80 7.83 5.68
CA LYS A 60 19.00 7.53 4.89
C LYS A 60 18.77 7.72 3.39
N TYR A 61 17.61 7.31 2.87
CA TYR A 61 17.24 7.41 1.44
C TYR A 61 15.95 8.21 1.30
N LYS A 62 16.08 9.48 0.94
CA LYS A 62 14.96 10.43 0.92
C LYS A 62 14.04 10.29 -0.30
N THR A 63 14.47 9.56 -1.34
CA THR A 63 13.76 9.44 -2.62
C THR A 63 13.87 8.03 -3.20
N LEU A 64 12.97 7.68 -4.13
CA LEU A 64 13.09 6.45 -4.92
C LEU A 64 14.43 6.38 -5.66
N LYS A 65 14.89 7.50 -6.25
CA LYS A 65 16.16 7.57 -6.96
C LYS A 65 17.36 7.27 -6.05
N SER A 66 17.37 7.78 -4.81
CA SER A 66 18.46 7.48 -3.88
C SER A 66 18.42 6.01 -3.43
N LEU A 67 17.24 5.44 -3.21
CA LEU A 67 17.09 4.02 -2.86
C LEU A 67 17.43 3.09 -4.03
N SER A 68 17.16 3.47 -5.27
CA SER A 68 17.49 2.64 -6.45
C SER A 68 18.99 2.41 -6.67
N LYS A 69 19.84 3.27 -6.11
CA LYS A 69 21.30 3.22 -6.28
C LYS A 69 22.00 2.19 -5.39
N ILE A 70 21.32 1.66 -4.38
CA ILE A 70 21.93 0.69 -3.47
C ILE A 70 21.95 -0.72 -4.07
N ASN A 71 22.83 -1.56 -3.52
CA ASN A 71 22.89 -2.97 -3.85
C ASN A 71 22.06 -3.83 -2.88
N GLU A 72 21.99 -5.13 -3.18
CA GLU A 72 21.20 -6.07 -2.40
C GLU A 72 21.72 -6.21 -0.96
N SER A 73 23.02 -6.27 -0.75
CA SER A 73 23.62 -6.34 0.59
C SER A 73 23.23 -5.15 1.46
N GLN A 74 23.24 -3.95 0.88
CA GLN A 74 22.89 -2.72 1.59
C GLN A 74 21.42 -2.69 2.02
N ILE A 75 20.48 -3.13 1.16
CA ILE A 75 19.07 -3.17 1.55
C ILE A 75 18.81 -4.25 2.58
N LEU A 76 19.44 -5.42 2.48
CA LEU A 76 19.30 -6.50 3.45
C LEU A 76 19.81 -6.10 4.84
N LYS A 77 20.95 -5.39 4.92
CA LYS A 77 21.46 -4.84 6.17
C LYS A 77 20.51 -3.82 6.82
N LEU A 78 19.82 -3.01 6.02
CA LEU A 78 18.80 -2.08 6.53
C LEU A 78 17.54 -2.78 7.00
N TRP A 79 17.21 -3.91 6.39
CA TRP A 79 16.03 -4.72 6.66
C TRP A 79 16.23 -5.73 7.79
N GLU A 80 17.47 -5.90 8.25
CA GLU A 80 17.86 -6.89 9.26
C GLU A 80 16.96 -6.79 10.51
N GLY A 81 16.38 -7.93 10.92
CA GLY A 81 15.43 -8.01 12.03
C GLY A 81 13.94 -7.84 11.66
N LEU A 82 13.61 -7.32 10.46
CA LEU A 82 12.21 -7.19 10.03
C LEU A 82 11.61 -8.51 9.50
N GLY A 83 12.46 -9.48 9.12
CA GLY A 83 12.06 -10.78 8.59
C GLY A 83 11.55 -10.73 7.14
N TYR A 84 11.25 -11.94 6.62
CA TYR A 84 10.75 -12.08 5.24
C TYR A 84 11.59 -11.32 4.20
N TYR A 85 12.88 -11.57 4.17
CA TYR A 85 13.89 -10.83 3.39
C TYR A 85 13.63 -10.75 1.88
N ARG A 86 12.83 -11.67 1.34
CA ARG A 86 12.35 -11.59 -0.06
C ARG A 86 11.62 -10.29 -0.36
N ARG A 87 10.94 -9.71 0.62
CA ARG A 87 10.28 -8.41 0.47
C ARG A 87 11.28 -7.27 0.23
N ALA A 88 12.42 -7.29 0.93
CA ALA A 88 13.49 -6.31 0.73
C ALA A 88 14.06 -6.38 -0.70
N LYS A 89 14.34 -7.59 -1.18
CA LYS A 89 14.82 -7.83 -2.55
C LYS A 89 13.79 -7.37 -3.59
N ASN A 90 12.53 -7.74 -3.41
CA ASN A 90 11.43 -7.32 -4.27
C ASN A 90 11.23 -5.79 -4.25
N LEU A 91 11.30 -5.15 -3.09
CA LEU A 91 11.24 -3.70 -2.98
C LEU A 91 12.36 -3.03 -3.79
N LEU A 92 13.60 -3.48 -3.63
CA LEU A 92 14.75 -2.92 -4.36
C LEU A 92 14.58 -3.11 -5.87
N ALA A 93 14.17 -4.30 -6.32
CA ALA A 93 13.93 -4.58 -7.73
C ALA A 93 12.80 -3.70 -8.30
N SER A 94 11.70 -3.55 -7.56
CA SER A 94 10.58 -2.69 -7.94
C SER A 94 10.98 -1.22 -8.00
N VAL A 95 11.76 -0.73 -7.04
CA VAL A 95 12.26 0.64 -7.03
C VAL A 95 13.20 0.90 -8.22
N LYS A 96 14.12 -0.03 -8.53
CA LYS A 96 15.00 0.08 -9.71
C LYS A 96 14.20 0.12 -11.01
N LEU A 97 13.18 -0.74 -11.13
CA LEU A 97 12.31 -0.78 -12.32
C LEU A 97 11.49 0.52 -12.45
N LEU A 98 10.91 1.03 -11.36
CA LEU A 98 10.20 2.30 -11.35
C LEU A 98 11.08 3.46 -11.81
N VAL A 99 12.33 3.52 -11.34
CA VAL A 99 13.26 4.58 -11.74
C VAL A 99 13.69 4.45 -13.20
N LYS A 100 14.03 3.22 -13.64
CA LYS A 100 14.58 2.95 -14.97
C LYS A 100 13.55 3.03 -16.09
N VAL A 101 12.37 2.45 -15.87
CA VAL A 101 11.34 2.25 -16.91
C VAL A 101 10.19 3.25 -16.79
N TYR A 102 9.79 3.58 -15.56
CA TYR A 102 8.61 4.41 -15.32
C TYR A 102 8.94 5.83 -14.86
N ASN A 103 10.19 6.31 -15.06
CA ASN A 103 10.62 7.67 -14.69
C ASN A 103 10.24 8.07 -13.25
N SER A 104 10.35 7.13 -12.31
CA SER A 104 9.95 7.29 -10.90
C SER A 104 8.46 7.58 -10.69
N LYS A 105 7.60 7.25 -11.66
CA LYS A 105 6.13 7.32 -11.55
C LYS A 105 5.57 5.93 -11.31
N LEU A 106 4.47 5.85 -10.59
CA LEU A 106 3.75 4.60 -10.40
C LEU A 106 2.87 4.34 -11.63
N PRO A 107 2.88 3.12 -12.23
CA PRO A 107 1.88 2.73 -13.22
C PRO A 107 0.45 2.95 -12.70
N ASN A 108 -0.45 3.34 -13.58
CA ASN A 108 -1.83 3.70 -13.22
C ASN A 108 -2.86 2.59 -13.47
N ASN A 109 -2.39 1.38 -13.73
CA ASN A 109 -3.25 0.22 -13.91
C ASN A 109 -2.65 -1.02 -13.23
N LEU A 110 -3.51 -1.95 -12.85
CA LEU A 110 -3.13 -3.14 -12.09
C LEU A 110 -2.21 -4.08 -12.90
N LYS A 111 -2.43 -4.20 -14.21
CA LYS A 111 -1.64 -5.06 -15.10
C LYS A 111 -0.15 -4.67 -15.08
N ASP A 112 0.14 -3.38 -15.18
CA ASP A 112 1.52 -2.89 -15.16
C ASP A 112 2.11 -2.87 -13.75
N LEU A 113 1.30 -2.61 -12.73
CA LEU A 113 1.74 -2.74 -11.33
C LEU A 113 2.19 -4.16 -10.99
N LYS A 114 1.51 -5.17 -11.48
CA LYS A 114 1.86 -6.59 -11.27
C LYS A 114 3.16 -7.01 -11.97
N LYS A 115 3.71 -6.20 -12.87
CA LYS A 115 5.06 -6.42 -13.43
C LYS A 115 6.17 -6.04 -12.43
N LEU A 116 5.84 -5.27 -11.39
CA LEU A 116 6.79 -4.91 -10.34
C LEU A 116 6.94 -6.09 -9.35
N PRO A 117 8.17 -6.56 -9.09
CA PRO A 117 8.41 -7.68 -8.19
C PRO A 117 7.78 -7.48 -6.80
N GLY A 118 7.04 -8.47 -6.32
CA GLY A 118 6.38 -8.44 -5.00
C GLY A 118 5.07 -7.67 -4.94
N ILE A 119 4.55 -7.18 -6.06
CA ILE A 119 3.24 -6.55 -6.16
C ILE A 119 2.23 -7.55 -6.74
N GLY A 120 1.34 -8.03 -5.89
CA GLY A 120 0.16 -8.82 -6.26
C GLY A 120 -1.10 -7.95 -6.33
N ASP A 121 -2.27 -8.61 -6.46
CA ASP A 121 -3.56 -7.92 -6.57
C ASP A 121 -3.86 -7.01 -5.38
N TYR A 122 -3.59 -7.48 -4.14
CA TYR A 122 -3.78 -6.67 -2.94
C TYR A 122 -2.92 -5.40 -2.96
N THR A 123 -1.60 -5.56 -3.06
CA THR A 123 -0.66 -4.42 -3.02
C THR A 123 -0.87 -3.48 -4.21
N GLY A 124 -1.18 -4.02 -5.39
CA GLY A 124 -1.48 -3.22 -6.58
C GLY A 124 -2.72 -2.35 -6.39
N ASN A 125 -3.82 -2.92 -5.90
CA ASN A 125 -5.05 -2.17 -5.61
C ASN A 125 -4.84 -1.15 -4.48
N ALA A 126 -4.11 -1.50 -3.41
CA ALA A 126 -3.76 -0.56 -2.35
C ALA A 126 -3.00 0.65 -2.91
N LEU A 127 -2.00 0.42 -3.75
CA LEU A 127 -1.22 1.51 -4.37
C LEU A 127 -2.05 2.35 -5.35
N LEU A 128 -2.95 1.74 -6.14
CA LEU A 128 -3.88 2.49 -7.01
C LEU A 128 -4.78 3.43 -6.19
N GLY A 129 -5.35 2.94 -5.10
CA GLY A 129 -6.16 3.76 -4.20
C GLY A 129 -5.34 4.83 -3.50
N LEU A 130 -4.23 4.45 -2.85
CA LEU A 130 -3.44 5.34 -2.00
C LEU A 130 -2.63 6.39 -2.77
N VAL A 131 -2.17 6.08 -3.98
CA VAL A 131 -1.31 6.99 -4.77
C VAL A 131 -2.12 7.74 -5.83
N HIS A 132 -2.95 7.03 -6.60
CA HIS A 132 -3.71 7.61 -7.71
C HIS A 132 -5.14 8.02 -7.32
N ASN A 133 -5.61 7.71 -6.12
CA ASN A 133 -6.99 7.91 -5.67
C ASN A 133 -8.02 7.20 -6.56
N TYR A 134 -7.66 6.03 -7.11
CA TYR A 134 -8.62 5.25 -7.89
C TYR A 134 -9.65 4.60 -6.96
N PRO A 135 -10.90 4.48 -7.40
CA PRO A 135 -11.95 3.76 -6.69
C PRO A 135 -11.64 2.25 -6.79
N THR A 136 -10.88 1.75 -5.84
CA THR A 136 -10.47 0.34 -5.76
C THR A 136 -10.47 -0.12 -4.32
N ILE A 137 -10.54 -1.42 -4.12
CA ILE A 137 -10.46 -2.04 -2.81
C ILE A 137 -9.32 -3.06 -2.77
N ALA A 138 -8.46 -2.93 -1.78
CA ALA A 138 -7.43 -3.92 -1.49
C ALA A 138 -8.03 -5.01 -0.60
N ILE A 139 -8.36 -6.16 -1.19
CA ILE A 139 -9.08 -7.24 -0.53
C ILE A 139 -8.09 -8.17 0.15
N ASP A 140 -8.05 -8.10 1.48
CA ASP A 140 -7.34 -9.05 2.34
C ASP A 140 -8.29 -9.94 3.14
N GLY A 141 -7.73 -10.80 4.00
CA GLY A 141 -8.50 -11.65 4.89
C GLY A 141 -9.39 -10.87 5.87
N ASN A 142 -8.98 -9.66 6.29
CA ASN A 142 -9.77 -8.81 7.19
C ASN A 142 -10.98 -8.23 6.47
N VAL A 143 -10.76 -7.67 5.28
CA VAL A 143 -11.84 -7.14 4.43
C VAL A 143 -12.85 -8.24 4.13
N LYS A 144 -12.39 -9.44 3.71
CA LYS A 144 -13.26 -10.59 3.46
C LYS A 144 -14.10 -10.95 4.68
N ARG A 145 -13.48 -11.05 5.84
CA ARG A 145 -14.16 -11.40 7.09
C ARG A 145 -15.19 -10.36 7.53
N VAL A 146 -14.85 -9.07 7.42
CA VAL A 146 -15.77 -7.99 7.80
C VAL A 146 -16.99 -7.98 6.88
N PHE A 147 -16.81 -8.07 5.57
CA PHE A 147 -17.93 -8.08 4.64
C PHE A 147 -18.78 -9.35 4.72
N ALA A 148 -18.18 -10.51 4.96
CA ALA A 148 -18.92 -11.75 5.19
C ALA A 148 -19.88 -11.63 6.38
N ARG A 149 -19.40 -11.05 7.48
CA ARG A 149 -20.23 -10.79 8.68
C ARG A 149 -21.29 -9.73 8.42
N TYR A 150 -20.91 -8.62 7.81
CA TYR A 150 -21.83 -7.51 7.56
C TYR A 150 -22.97 -7.90 6.61
N LEU A 151 -22.68 -8.66 5.56
CA LEU A 151 -23.65 -9.09 4.56
C LEU A 151 -24.37 -10.40 4.95
N ASN A 152 -23.95 -11.05 6.04
CA ASN A 152 -24.39 -12.40 6.45
C ASN A 152 -24.29 -13.40 5.26
N LYS A 153 -23.14 -13.39 4.59
CA LYS A 153 -22.89 -14.22 3.39
C LYS A 153 -21.56 -14.96 3.50
N ASN A 154 -21.49 -16.14 2.86
CA ASN A 154 -20.20 -16.78 2.66
C ASN A 154 -19.32 -15.89 1.73
N VAL A 155 -18.03 -15.83 2.05
CA VAL A 155 -17.03 -15.01 1.29
C VAL A 155 -17.06 -15.32 -0.22
N SER A 156 -17.23 -16.60 -0.60
CA SER A 156 -17.30 -17.02 -2.01
C SER A 156 -18.50 -16.45 -2.79
N LYS A 157 -19.54 -16.00 -2.08
CA LYS A 157 -20.76 -15.42 -2.66
C LYS A 157 -20.73 -13.88 -2.68
N ILE A 158 -19.63 -13.25 -2.28
CA ILE A 158 -19.50 -11.79 -2.23
C ILE A 158 -18.77 -11.31 -3.48
N ASN A 159 -19.44 -10.53 -4.31
CA ASN A 159 -18.79 -9.78 -5.38
C ASN A 159 -18.24 -8.47 -4.81
N PHE A 160 -16.95 -8.45 -4.51
CA PHE A 160 -16.28 -7.28 -3.92
C PHE A 160 -16.17 -6.10 -4.89
N GLU A 161 -16.17 -6.33 -6.19
CA GLU A 161 -16.11 -5.25 -7.19
C GLU A 161 -17.40 -4.43 -7.18
N GLN A 162 -18.54 -5.06 -6.98
CA GLN A 162 -19.83 -4.37 -6.84
C GLN A 162 -19.97 -3.55 -5.55
N LEU A 163 -19.09 -3.75 -4.58
CA LEU A 163 -19.09 -2.96 -3.35
C LEU A 163 -18.41 -1.61 -3.53
N ILE A 164 -17.71 -1.41 -4.64
CA ILE A 164 -17.03 -0.16 -4.97
C ILE A 164 -18.02 0.75 -5.69
N ASP A 165 -18.34 1.88 -5.09
CA ASP A 165 -19.08 2.94 -5.77
C ASP A 165 -18.14 3.70 -6.70
N SER A 166 -18.22 3.40 -8.01
CA SER A 166 -17.37 4.01 -9.04
C SER A 166 -17.50 5.54 -9.13
N ASN A 167 -18.60 6.10 -8.62
CA ASN A 167 -18.87 7.53 -8.64
C ASN A 167 -18.26 8.28 -7.44
N LYS A 168 -17.81 7.58 -6.42
CA LYS A 168 -17.21 8.17 -5.21
C LYS A 168 -15.71 7.90 -5.14
N LYS A 169 -14.96 8.65 -5.93
CA LYS A 169 -13.50 8.74 -5.82
C LYS A 169 -13.13 9.25 -4.43
N ASN A 170 -12.91 8.50 -3.42
CA ASN A 170 -12.35 8.90 -2.10
C ASN A 170 -12.92 8.18 -0.88
N LEU A 171 -13.58 7.04 -1.02
CA LEU A 171 -14.21 6.35 0.12
C LEU A 171 -13.25 5.50 0.97
N PHE A 172 -11.98 5.33 0.56
CA PHE A 172 -11.05 4.39 1.23
C PHE A 172 -9.61 4.92 1.35
N ILE A 173 -9.45 6.17 1.74
CA ILE A 173 -8.10 6.70 2.04
C ILE A 173 -7.98 7.01 3.53
#